data_dbddc9ab32b7d4881bf1092d072e814b
#
_entry.id   dbddc9ab32b7d4881bf1092d072e814b
#
_cell.length_a   1.000
_cell.length_b   1.000
_cell.length_c   1.000
_cell.angle_alpha   90.00
_cell.angle_beta   90.00
_cell.angle_gamma   90.00
#
_symmetry.space_group_name_H-M   'P 1'
#
loop_
_entity.id
_entity.type
_entity.pdbx_description
1 polymer ?
#
loop_
_entity_poly.entity_id
_entity_poly.type
_entity_poly.pdbx_seq_one_letter_code
_entity_poly.pdbx_strand_id
1 'polypeptide(L)'
;RLRSLSAALTREKRTVFLPPEADGRPFFRLITPIVVGHDVLGYVTILKTRGGFTELDQMTLERATTVFALKIMQTRTIAEVENRLRGDFVEDLVRGNFHSATSLVERARRLDHDLTQPHQVMIITIDNYSLLKEKFGGDEKQLLYLRGKLCEIASQTFQENGSPALATSKSEDIIVLAALPKSFPGVK
;
A
#
# COMPACT_ATOMS: atom_id res chain seq x y z
N ARG A 1 -16.83 -24.03 -9.70
CA ARG A 1 -16.99 -22.95 -10.71
C ARG A 1 -16.27 -21.65 -10.33
N LEU A 2 -16.40 -21.14 -9.09
CA LEU A 2 -15.65 -19.92 -8.68
C LEU A 2 -14.13 -20.12 -8.62
N ARG A 3 -13.65 -21.31 -8.21
CA ARG A 3 -12.23 -21.66 -8.24
C ARG A 3 -11.66 -21.75 -9.65
N SER A 4 -12.43 -22.27 -10.63
CA SER A 4 -12.02 -22.32 -12.03
C SER A 4 -11.96 -20.93 -12.67
N LEU A 5 -12.85 -20.03 -12.28
CA LEU A 5 -12.86 -18.62 -12.69
C LEU A 5 -11.66 -17.84 -12.17
N SER A 6 -11.36 -17.99 -10.89
CA SER A 6 -10.16 -17.40 -10.28
C SER A 6 -8.89 -17.92 -10.97
N ALA A 7 -8.83 -19.21 -11.29
CA ALA A 7 -7.70 -19.80 -12.01
C ALA A 7 -7.54 -19.23 -13.42
N ALA A 8 -8.63 -19.08 -14.19
CA ALA A 8 -8.59 -18.50 -15.53
C ALA A 8 -8.14 -17.03 -15.52
N LEU A 9 -8.67 -16.23 -14.61
CA LEU A 9 -8.30 -14.83 -14.47
C LEU A 9 -6.87 -14.64 -13.96
N THR A 10 -6.41 -15.48 -13.03
CA THR A 10 -5.07 -15.34 -12.42
C THR A 10 -4.00 -16.05 -13.21
N ARG A 11 -4.29 -17.23 -13.78
CA ARG A 11 -3.31 -18.08 -14.45
C ARG A 11 -3.20 -17.79 -15.94
N GLU A 12 -4.32 -17.61 -16.63
CA GLU A 12 -4.36 -17.33 -18.07
C GLU A 12 -4.30 -15.81 -18.35
N LYS A 13 -4.55 -14.97 -17.34
CA LYS A 13 -4.51 -13.49 -17.42
C LYS A 13 -5.38 -12.94 -18.55
N ARG A 14 -6.54 -13.58 -18.81
CA ARG A 14 -7.44 -13.24 -19.89
C ARG A 14 -8.73 -12.62 -19.39
N THR A 15 -9.35 -11.83 -20.27
CA THR A 15 -10.70 -11.32 -20.05
C THR A 15 -11.69 -12.50 -20.04
N VAL A 16 -12.58 -12.52 -19.06
CA VAL A 16 -13.59 -13.55 -18.86
C VAL A 16 -14.98 -12.94 -18.92
N PHE A 17 -15.83 -13.56 -19.73
CA PHE A 17 -17.26 -13.25 -19.78
C PHE A 17 -18.05 -14.18 -18.87
N LEU A 18 -18.95 -13.60 -18.08
CA LEU A 18 -19.88 -14.34 -17.23
C LEU A 18 -21.31 -13.93 -17.56
N PRO A 19 -22.13 -14.89 -18.05
CA PRO A 19 -23.54 -14.65 -18.26
C PRO A 19 -24.29 -14.48 -16.93
N PRO A 20 -25.55 -13.96 -16.97
CA PRO A 20 -26.43 -13.93 -15.81
C PRO A 20 -26.53 -15.29 -15.16
N GLU A 21 -26.65 -15.32 -13.84
CA GLU A 21 -26.86 -16.55 -13.04
C GLU A 21 -25.67 -17.54 -13.03
N ALA A 22 -24.58 -17.28 -13.75
CA ALA A 22 -23.41 -18.15 -13.71
C ALA A 22 -22.86 -18.33 -12.27
N ASP A 23 -23.10 -17.35 -11.40
CA ASP A 23 -22.73 -17.34 -9.99
C ASP A 23 -23.88 -16.79 -9.07
N GLY A 24 -25.12 -16.89 -9.53
CA GLY A 24 -26.31 -16.45 -8.80
C GLY A 24 -26.62 -14.95 -8.90
N ARG A 25 -26.01 -14.21 -9.83
CA ARG A 25 -26.20 -12.78 -10.02
C ARG A 25 -26.99 -12.48 -11.30
N PRO A 26 -27.94 -11.53 -11.31
CA PRO A 26 -28.88 -11.31 -12.43
C PRO A 26 -28.30 -10.41 -13.54
N PHE A 27 -26.98 -10.34 -13.73
CA PHE A 27 -26.37 -9.47 -14.74
C PHE A 27 -25.18 -10.12 -15.44
N PHE A 28 -24.94 -9.65 -16.66
CA PHE A 28 -23.75 -10.00 -17.43
C PHE A 28 -22.54 -9.30 -16.88
N ARG A 29 -21.39 -9.99 -16.85
CA ARG A 29 -20.12 -9.43 -16.37
C ARG A 29 -18.99 -9.74 -17.36
N LEU A 30 -18.20 -8.71 -17.63
CA LEU A 30 -16.93 -8.82 -18.33
C LEU A 30 -15.83 -8.43 -17.35
N ILE A 31 -14.92 -9.37 -17.04
CA ILE A 31 -13.88 -9.21 -16.03
C ILE A 31 -12.53 -9.32 -16.73
N THR A 32 -11.69 -8.30 -16.53
CA THR A 32 -10.33 -8.27 -17.08
C THR A 32 -9.34 -8.06 -15.93
N PRO A 33 -8.27 -8.88 -15.84
CA PRO A 33 -7.23 -8.68 -14.85
C PRO A 33 -6.36 -7.47 -15.18
N ILE A 34 -5.94 -6.73 -14.15
CA ILE A 34 -4.90 -5.71 -14.25
C ILE A 34 -3.56 -6.40 -14.04
N VAL A 35 -2.78 -6.54 -15.10
CA VAL A 35 -1.53 -7.30 -15.08
C VAL A 35 -0.33 -6.36 -15.23
N VAL A 36 0.69 -6.59 -14.40
CA VAL A 36 2.01 -5.93 -14.52
C VAL A 36 3.08 -7.01 -14.47
N GLY A 37 3.79 -7.21 -15.57
CA GLY A 37 4.73 -8.31 -15.70
C GLY A 37 4.07 -9.68 -15.49
N HIS A 38 4.43 -10.33 -14.40
CA HIS A 38 3.86 -11.63 -14.01
C HIS A 38 2.77 -11.55 -12.93
N ASP A 39 2.53 -10.38 -12.36
CA ASP A 39 1.64 -10.19 -11.22
C ASP A 39 0.25 -9.67 -11.65
N VAL A 40 -0.80 -10.24 -11.07
CA VAL A 40 -2.17 -9.71 -11.19
C VAL A 40 -2.41 -8.79 -10.00
N LEU A 41 -2.55 -7.51 -10.28
CA LEU A 41 -2.70 -6.45 -9.26
C LEU A 41 -4.14 -6.23 -8.81
N GLY A 42 -5.08 -6.69 -9.63
CA GLY A 42 -6.51 -6.51 -9.39
C GLY A 42 -7.33 -6.86 -10.63
N TYR A 43 -8.60 -6.48 -10.60
CA TYR A 43 -9.54 -6.78 -11.67
C TYR A 43 -10.44 -5.58 -11.94
N VAL A 44 -10.76 -5.35 -13.21
CA VAL A 44 -11.81 -4.40 -13.62
C VAL A 44 -12.98 -5.20 -14.14
N THR A 45 -14.18 -4.79 -13.74
CA THR A 45 -15.41 -5.49 -14.13
C THR A 45 -16.42 -4.49 -14.70
N ILE A 46 -16.95 -4.80 -15.88
CA ILE A 46 -18.13 -4.12 -16.44
C ILE A 46 -19.34 -4.98 -16.18
N LEU A 47 -20.43 -4.34 -15.77
CA LEU A 47 -21.72 -4.96 -15.49
C LEU A 47 -22.74 -4.43 -16.50
N LYS A 48 -23.54 -5.35 -17.11
CA LYS A 48 -24.69 -5.02 -17.93
C LYS A 48 -25.92 -5.79 -17.45
N THR A 49 -27.06 -5.10 -17.30
CA THR A 49 -28.33 -5.73 -16.92
C THR A 49 -29.07 -6.32 -18.10
N ARG A 50 -28.82 -5.84 -19.31
CA ARG A 50 -29.44 -6.29 -20.56
C ARG A 50 -28.40 -6.35 -21.68
N GLY A 51 -28.60 -7.30 -22.61
CA GLY A 51 -27.72 -7.50 -23.75
C GLY A 51 -26.37 -8.13 -23.36
N GLY A 52 -25.64 -8.60 -24.37
CA GLY A 52 -24.28 -9.11 -24.20
C GLY A 52 -23.22 -8.03 -24.30
N PHE A 53 -21.95 -8.42 -24.20
CA PHE A 53 -20.80 -7.57 -24.49
C PHE A 53 -20.41 -7.70 -25.95
N THR A 54 -19.98 -6.58 -26.53
CA THR A 54 -19.42 -6.49 -27.87
C THR A 54 -17.90 -6.61 -27.81
N GLU A 55 -17.27 -6.85 -28.95
CA GLU A 55 -15.80 -6.83 -29.07
C GLU A 55 -15.23 -5.45 -28.66
N LEU A 56 -15.96 -4.38 -28.98
CA LEU A 56 -15.58 -3.02 -28.56
C LEU A 56 -15.58 -2.85 -27.04
N ASP A 57 -16.55 -3.44 -26.33
CA ASP A 57 -16.58 -3.43 -24.86
C ASP A 57 -15.32 -4.11 -24.29
N GLN A 58 -14.96 -5.26 -24.87
CA GLN A 58 -13.76 -6.01 -24.44
C GLN A 58 -12.49 -5.22 -24.70
N MET A 59 -12.31 -4.71 -25.92
CA MET A 59 -11.13 -3.91 -26.28
C MET A 59 -11.02 -2.65 -25.41
N THR A 60 -12.14 -1.99 -25.11
CA THR A 60 -12.17 -0.80 -24.25
C THR A 60 -11.74 -1.17 -22.84
N LEU A 61 -12.24 -2.27 -22.30
CA LEU A 61 -11.88 -2.74 -20.95
C LEU A 61 -10.40 -3.12 -20.87
N GLU A 62 -9.86 -3.81 -21.87
CA GLU A 62 -8.44 -4.18 -21.93
C GLU A 62 -7.51 -2.96 -22.01
N ARG A 63 -7.90 -1.93 -22.76
CA ARG A 63 -7.16 -0.66 -22.80
C ARG A 63 -7.24 0.07 -21.44
N ALA A 64 -8.42 0.09 -20.83
CA ALA A 64 -8.59 0.71 -19.50
C ALA A 64 -7.71 0.03 -18.43
N THR A 65 -7.57 -1.31 -18.46
CA THR A 65 -6.72 -2.03 -17.52
C THR A 65 -5.23 -1.65 -17.65
N THR A 66 -4.76 -1.32 -18.86
CA THR A 66 -3.40 -0.83 -19.07
C THR A 66 -3.17 0.52 -18.37
N VAL A 67 -4.14 1.43 -18.47
CA VAL A 67 -4.06 2.74 -17.80
C VAL A 67 -4.09 2.57 -16.28
N PHE A 68 -4.95 1.69 -15.77
CA PHE A 68 -4.98 1.37 -14.34
C PHE A 68 -3.67 0.73 -13.87
N ALA A 69 -3.10 -0.18 -14.65
CA ALA A 69 -1.80 -0.80 -14.35
C ALA A 69 -0.70 0.25 -14.20
N LEU A 70 -0.60 1.19 -15.14
CA LEU A 70 0.36 2.29 -15.10
C LEU A 70 0.14 3.17 -13.86
N LYS A 71 -1.12 3.52 -13.55
CA LYS A 71 -1.42 4.34 -12.37
C LYS A 71 -1.07 3.64 -11.06
N ILE A 72 -1.39 2.36 -10.93
CA ILE A 72 -1.02 1.56 -9.76
C ILE A 72 0.50 1.50 -9.61
N MET A 73 1.24 1.27 -10.71
CA MET A 73 2.70 1.25 -10.67
C MET A 73 3.29 2.60 -10.23
N GLN A 74 2.82 3.70 -10.82
CA GLN A 74 3.27 5.04 -10.42
C GLN A 74 3.04 5.29 -8.93
N THR A 75 1.83 5.00 -8.43
CA THR A 75 1.49 5.19 -7.02
C THR A 75 2.38 4.35 -6.10
N ARG A 76 2.64 3.09 -6.48
CA ARG A 76 3.53 2.21 -5.70
C ARG A 76 4.97 2.72 -5.68
N THR A 77 5.50 3.13 -6.83
CA THR A 77 6.88 3.66 -6.92
C THR A 77 7.05 4.91 -6.07
N ILE A 78 6.09 5.83 -6.11
CA ILE A 78 6.13 7.04 -5.27
C ILE A 78 6.12 6.65 -3.78
N ALA A 79 5.21 5.77 -3.36
CA ALA A 79 5.12 5.32 -1.98
C ALA A 79 6.40 4.59 -1.51
N GLU A 80 7.02 3.79 -2.37
CA GLU A 80 8.30 3.12 -2.06
C GLU A 80 9.44 4.12 -1.86
N VAL A 81 9.54 5.14 -2.71
CA VAL A 81 10.55 6.20 -2.59
C VAL A 81 10.33 7.01 -1.31
N GLU A 82 9.10 7.41 -1.04
CA GLU A 82 8.76 8.13 0.20
C GLU A 82 9.07 7.32 1.46
N ASN A 83 8.70 6.03 1.48
CA ASN A 83 8.98 5.16 2.62
C ASN A 83 10.49 4.98 2.83
N ARG A 84 11.26 4.87 1.74
CA ARG A 84 12.72 4.81 1.83
C ARG A 84 13.32 6.10 2.40
N LEU A 85 12.88 7.25 1.90
CA LEU A 85 13.36 8.55 2.41
C LEU A 85 13.03 8.74 3.89
N ARG A 86 11.84 8.32 4.33
CA ARG A 86 11.44 8.31 5.75
C ARG A 86 12.33 7.37 6.56
N GLY A 87 12.61 6.18 6.04
CA GLY A 87 13.49 5.20 6.68
C GLY A 87 14.90 5.73 6.88
N ASP A 88 15.51 6.25 5.83
CA ASP A 88 16.85 6.83 5.86
C ASP A 88 16.92 8.02 6.84
N PHE A 89 15.87 8.85 6.89
CA PHE A 89 15.78 9.97 7.81
C PHE A 89 15.71 9.52 9.28
N VAL A 90 14.84 8.56 9.60
CA VAL A 90 14.70 8.04 10.97
C VAL A 90 15.97 7.33 11.41
N GLU A 91 16.62 6.59 10.51
CA GLU A 91 17.90 5.93 10.82
C GLU A 91 19.02 6.93 11.12
N ASP A 92 19.15 7.99 10.31
CA ASP A 92 20.10 9.09 10.55
C ASP A 92 19.83 9.80 11.89
N LEU A 93 18.54 10.03 12.20
CA LEU A 93 18.13 10.64 13.46
C LEU A 93 18.53 9.79 14.67
N VAL A 94 18.22 8.48 14.63
CA VAL A 94 18.49 7.55 15.73
C VAL A 94 20.01 7.34 15.95
N ARG A 95 20.77 7.31 14.85
CA ARG A 95 22.24 7.14 14.90
C ARG A 95 23.00 8.43 15.19
N GLY A 96 22.32 9.58 15.18
CA GLY A 96 22.99 10.88 15.31
C GLY A 96 23.80 11.29 14.07
N ASN A 97 23.50 10.69 12.90
CA ASN A 97 24.18 10.97 11.64
C ASN A 97 23.64 12.24 10.97
N PHE A 98 23.79 13.37 11.61
CA PHE A 98 23.38 14.65 11.04
C PHE A 98 24.42 15.74 11.35
N HIS A 99 24.66 16.62 10.38
CA HIS A 99 25.71 17.63 10.47
C HIS A 99 25.29 18.82 11.34
N SER A 100 24.01 19.13 11.41
CA SER A 100 23.46 20.21 12.21
C SER A 100 21.96 19.99 12.48
N ALA A 101 21.47 20.56 13.59
CA ALA A 101 20.05 20.55 13.93
C ALA A 101 19.21 21.25 12.83
N THR A 102 19.74 22.31 12.21
CA THR A 102 19.06 23.04 11.13
C THR A 102 18.83 22.13 9.91
N SER A 103 19.85 21.39 9.48
CA SER A 103 19.71 20.48 8.32
C SER A 103 18.74 19.34 8.61
N LEU A 104 18.68 18.89 9.86
CA LEU A 104 17.72 17.86 10.30
C LEU A 104 16.28 18.36 10.22
N VAL A 105 16.01 19.56 10.75
CA VAL A 105 14.68 20.20 10.70
C VAL A 105 14.24 20.45 9.25
N GLU A 106 15.14 20.88 8.39
CA GLU A 106 14.83 21.07 6.96
C GLU A 106 14.50 19.74 6.25
N ARG A 107 15.23 18.66 6.54
CA ARG A 107 14.90 17.33 6.03
C ARG A 107 13.56 16.83 6.51
N ALA A 108 13.26 17.02 7.80
CA ALA A 108 11.95 16.66 8.37
C ALA A 108 10.79 17.39 7.68
N ARG A 109 10.94 18.69 7.43
CA ARG A 109 9.93 19.50 6.72
C ARG A 109 9.65 18.99 5.30
N ARG A 110 10.66 18.49 4.60
CA ARG A 110 10.47 17.87 3.27
C ARG A 110 9.68 16.55 3.31
N LEU A 111 9.60 15.95 4.49
CA LEU A 111 8.80 14.75 4.77
C LEU A 111 7.46 15.11 5.46
N ASP A 112 7.06 16.40 5.39
CA ASP A 112 5.86 16.94 6.03
C ASP A 112 5.83 16.70 7.55
N HIS A 113 7.02 16.70 8.19
CA HIS A 113 7.16 16.46 9.63
C HIS A 113 7.86 17.61 10.34
N ASP A 114 7.29 18.06 11.48
CA ASP A 114 7.83 19.17 12.27
C ASP A 114 8.58 18.64 13.49
N LEU A 115 9.91 18.74 13.47
CA LEU A 115 10.79 18.35 14.57
C LEU A 115 11.00 19.45 15.64
N THR A 116 10.34 20.58 15.52
CA THR A 116 10.49 21.66 16.51
C THR A 116 9.75 21.38 17.82
N GLN A 117 8.87 20.38 17.84
CA GLN A 117 8.12 19.93 19.02
C GLN A 117 8.81 18.70 19.65
N PRO A 118 8.56 18.44 20.94
CA PRO A 118 8.97 17.18 21.55
C PRO A 118 8.33 15.97 20.86
N HIS A 119 9.11 14.90 20.73
CA HIS A 119 8.65 13.67 20.06
C HIS A 119 8.81 12.46 20.97
N GLN A 120 7.98 11.48 20.74
CA GLN A 120 8.06 10.14 21.33
C GLN A 120 8.40 9.14 20.25
N VAL A 121 9.32 8.24 20.55
CA VAL A 121 9.63 7.09 19.70
C VAL A 121 8.86 5.87 20.21
N MET A 122 8.16 5.19 19.32
CA MET A 122 7.50 3.92 19.59
C MET A 122 7.96 2.86 18.62
N ILE A 123 8.00 1.62 19.07
CA ILE A 123 8.32 0.46 18.25
C ILE A 123 7.11 -0.47 18.29
N ILE A 124 6.60 -0.81 17.11
CA ILE A 124 5.52 -1.77 16.92
C ILE A 124 6.13 -2.99 16.26
N THR A 125 6.19 -4.10 16.98
CA THR A 125 6.74 -5.36 16.46
C THR A 125 5.62 -6.24 15.91
N ILE A 126 5.85 -6.84 14.75
CA ILE A 126 4.90 -7.79 14.16
C ILE A 126 5.11 -9.15 14.80
N ASP A 127 4.12 -9.58 15.61
CA ASP A 127 4.15 -10.89 16.24
C ASP A 127 4.16 -12.02 15.19
N ASN A 128 4.96 -13.05 15.46
CA ASN A 128 5.06 -14.23 14.59
C ASN A 128 5.43 -13.90 13.14
N TYR A 129 6.29 -12.90 12.92
CA TYR A 129 6.72 -12.48 11.57
C TYR A 129 7.26 -13.65 10.72
N SER A 130 7.91 -14.63 11.32
CA SER A 130 8.39 -15.84 10.65
C SER A 130 7.25 -16.65 10.03
N LEU A 131 6.15 -16.84 10.77
CA LEU A 131 4.96 -17.55 10.27
C LEU A 131 4.26 -16.74 9.16
N LEU A 132 4.28 -15.42 9.29
CA LEU A 132 3.76 -14.54 8.26
C LEU A 132 4.57 -14.67 6.96
N LYS A 133 5.90 -14.73 7.07
CA LYS A 133 6.81 -14.94 5.95
C LYS A 133 6.58 -16.28 5.26
N GLU A 134 6.38 -17.35 6.01
CA GLU A 134 6.02 -18.67 5.48
C GLU A 134 4.67 -18.66 4.76
N LYS A 135 3.66 -18.02 5.34
CA LYS A 135 2.31 -17.90 4.76
C LYS A 135 2.32 -17.19 3.40
N PHE A 136 3.20 -16.24 3.21
CA PHE A 136 3.41 -15.56 1.93
C PHE A 136 4.45 -16.25 1.03
N GLY A 137 4.88 -17.47 1.37
CA GLY A 137 5.84 -18.24 0.56
C GLY A 137 7.21 -17.55 0.42
N GLY A 138 7.57 -16.67 1.35
CA GLY A 138 8.80 -15.88 1.29
C GLY A 138 8.76 -14.73 0.28
N ASP A 139 7.60 -14.36 -0.26
CA ASP A 139 7.48 -13.26 -1.20
C ASP A 139 7.80 -11.91 -0.51
N GLU A 140 9.02 -11.47 -0.69
CA GLU A 140 9.54 -10.21 -0.15
C GLU A 140 8.73 -8.99 -0.59
N LYS A 141 8.15 -9.00 -1.80
CA LYS A 141 7.35 -7.88 -2.30
C LYS A 141 6.04 -7.73 -1.52
N GLN A 142 5.39 -8.85 -1.22
CA GLN A 142 4.16 -8.84 -0.43
C GLN A 142 4.43 -8.41 1.02
N LEU A 143 5.54 -8.87 1.60
CA LEU A 143 5.95 -8.46 2.93
C LEU A 143 6.30 -6.96 3.00
N LEU A 144 7.01 -6.45 1.99
CA LEU A 144 7.32 -5.02 1.88
C LEU A 144 6.05 -4.17 1.75
N TYR A 145 5.10 -4.61 0.92
CA TYR A 145 3.81 -3.96 0.78
C TYR A 145 3.02 -3.92 2.09
N LEU A 146 2.97 -5.05 2.81
CA LEU A 146 2.30 -5.14 4.11
C LEU A 146 2.91 -4.17 5.13
N ARG A 147 4.24 -4.17 5.24
CA ARG A 147 4.97 -3.25 6.14
C ARG A 147 4.71 -1.79 5.78
N GLY A 148 4.71 -1.45 4.49
CA GLY A 148 4.36 -0.11 4.01
C GLY A 148 2.94 0.29 4.42
N LYS A 149 1.97 -0.62 4.30
CA LYS A 149 0.59 -0.37 4.74
C LYS A 149 0.47 -0.20 6.25
N LEU A 150 1.20 -0.96 7.03
CA LEU A 150 1.22 -0.80 8.49
C LEU A 150 1.84 0.56 8.89
N CYS A 151 2.89 1.02 8.21
CA CYS A 151 3.43 2.37 8.42
C CYS A 151 2.42 3.46 8.09
N GLU A 152 1.68 3.32 6.99
CA GLU A 152 0.63 4.24 6.57
C GLU A 152 -0.49 4.32 7.63
N ILE A 153 -1.01 3.16 8.06
CA ILE A 153 -2.03 3.05 9.10
C ILE A 153 -1.54 3.68 10.42
N ALA A 154 -0.32 3.37 10.85
CA ALA A 154 0.26 3.95 12.05
C ALA A 154 0.32 5.49 11.94
N SER A 155 0.91 6.03 10.88
CA SER A 155 1.01 7.47 10.68
C SER A 155 -0.37 8.14 10.66
N GLN A 156 -1.33 7.56 9.95
CA GLN A 156 -2.69 8.09 9.86
C GLN A 156 -3.39 8.07 11.22
N THR A 157 -3.30 6.96 11.96
CA THR A 157 -3.91 6.84 13.30
C THR A 157 -3.40 7.90 14.25
N PHE A 158 -2.09 8.18 14.25
CA PHE A 158 -1.52 9.25 15.08
C PHE A 158 -1.97 10.63 14.63
N GLN A 159 -2.02 10.87 13.32
CA GLN A 159 -2.46 12.16 12.76
C GLN A 159 -3.93 12.45 13.09
N GLU A 160 -4.82 11.46 12.99
CA GLU A 160 -6.24 11.59 13.37
C GLU A 160 -6.43 11.90 14.86
N ASN A 161 -5.49 11.46 15.71
CA ASN A 161 -5.47 11.77 17.14
C ASN A 161 -4.67 13.05 17.50
N GLY A 162 -4.37 13.91 16.52
CA GLY A 162 -3.71 15.18 16.73
C GLY A 162 -2.22 15.11 17.04
N SER A 163 -1.58 13.97 16.81
CA SER A 163 -0.15 13.73 17.02
C SER A 163 0.51 13.32 15.68
N PRO A 164 0.88 14.27 14.80
CA PRO A 164 1.54 13.93 13.54
C PRO A 164 2.72 12.99 13.77
N ALA A 165 2.78 11.90 13.01
CA ALA A 165 3.80 10.88 13.18
C ALA A 165 4.45 10.48 11.87
N LEU A 166 5.74 10.20 11.93
CA LEU A 166 6.52 9.60 10.87
C LEU A 166 6.73 8.12 11.21
N ALA A 167 6.22 7.23 10.39
CA ALA A 167 6.41 5.79 10.56
C ALA A 167 7.30 5.22 9.45
N THR A 168 8.19 4.32 9.84
CA THR A 168 9.05 3.56 8.90
C THR A 168 9.19 2.13 9.37
N SER A 169 9.42 1.20 8.43
CA SER A 169 9.63 -0.21 8.75
C SER A 169 11.10 -0.59 8.71
N LYS A 170 11.55 -1.36 9.70
CA LYS A 170 12.88 -1.93 9.74
C LYS A 170 12.77 -3.40 10.18
N SER A 171 13.07 -4.32 9.27
CA SER A 171 12.88 -5.76 9.49
C SER A 171 11.42 -6.10 9.85
N GLU A 172 11.17 -6.62 11.04
CA GLU A 172 9.84 -6.94 11.58
C GLU A 172 9.21 -5.80 12.38
N ASP A 173 9.98 -4.73 12.64
CA ASP A 173 9.57 -3.60 13.44
C ASP A 173 9.09 -2.43 12.59
N ILE A 174 8.13 -1.70 13.13
CA ILE A 174 7.70 -0.39 12.65
C ILE A 174 8.10 0.64 13.70
N ILE A 175 8.97 1.55 13.32
CA ILE A 175 9.41 2.66 14.16
C ILE A 175 8.51 3.84 13.87
N VAL A 176 7.88 4.37 14.92
CA VAL A 176 7.00 5.54 14.85
C VAL A 176 7.60 6.67 15.65
N LEU A 177 7.85 7.79 14.99
CA LEU A 177 8.27 9.05 15.60
C LEU A 177 7.05 9.98 15.65
N ALA A 178 6.40 10.10 16.80
CA ALA A 178 5.17 10.87 16.97
C ALA A 178 5.43 12.16 17.74
N ALA A 179 4.88 13.27 17.24
CA ALA A 179 4.90 14.53 17.97
C ALA A 179 4.03 14.41 19.23
N LEU A 180 4.54 14.88 20.37
CA LEU A 180 3.75 14.90 21.59
C LEU A 180 2.70 16.00 21.51
N PRO A 181 1.43 15.72 21.88
CA PRO A 181 0.41 16.76 21.94
C PRO A 181 0.80 17.81 22.99
N LYS A 182 0.51 19.08 22.70
CA LYS A 182 0.85 20.23 23.57
C LYS A 182 0.32 20.12 25.00
N SER A 183 -0.65 19.25 25.25
CA SER A 183 -1.29 18.98 26.52
C SER A 183 -0.79 17.72 27.24
N PHE A 184 0.35 17.15 26.84
CA PHE A 184 0.84 15.95 27.51
C PHE A 184 1.40 16.28 28.90
N PRO A 185 0.80 15.74 30.00
CA PRO A 185 1.29 16.03 31.36
C PRO A 185 2.65 15.36 31.54
N GLY A 186 3.70 16.14 31.68
CA GLY A 186 5.06 15.65 32.00
C GLY A 186 6.20 16.24 31.17
N VAL A 187 5.94 17.02 30.14
CA VAL A 187 6.96 17.79 29.42
C VAL A 187 7.02 19.22 30.04
N LYS A 188 7.99 19.44 30.91
CA LYS A 188 8.40 20.76 31.36
C LYS A 188 9.65 21.20 30.62
#